data_90e36df2c464d43ea1d5df2a16eea812
#
_entry.id   90e36df2c464d43ea1d5df2a16eea812
#
_cell.length_a   1.000
_cell.length_b   1.000
_cell.length_c   1.000
_cell.angle_alpha   90.00
_cell.angle_beta   90.00
_cell.angle_gamma   90.00
#
_symmetry.space_group_name_H-M   'P 1'
#
loop_
_entity.id
_entity.type
_entity.pdbx_description
1 polymer ?
#
loop_
_entity_poly.entity_id
_entity_poly.type
_entity_poly.pdbx_seq_one_letter_code
_entity_poly.pdbx_strand_id
1 'polypeptide(L)'
;MDMNDYISDLADKIPIFQDDTAFWMIRTKGGNFYDEFLRNSYIAIGWNYLSKSKLDSTLEGQLREELKHTKYPEKNAGTAIGKSNRFVYTIKSNDIALIVGSNRVAFAIIGEYFEGDPDMCTVTRELEVHSQIETHTYPGNACPYLKRRSIQLISEYEISQLSPVLFKCLARNHHSLSDLHSYGKNIQL
;
A
#
# COMPACT_ATOMS: atom_id res chain seq x y z
N MET A 1 0.37 24.33 -30.50
CA MET A 1 0.98 23.12 -29.99
C MET A 1 1.18 22.21 -31.18
N ASP A 2 2.40 21.98 -31.58
CA ASP A 2 2.71 21.12 -32.71
C ASP A 2 2.41 19.65 -32.33
N MET A 3 2.09 18.81 -33.33
CA MET A 3 1.86 17.38 -33.14
C MET A 3 3.08 16.68 -32.48
N ASN A 4 4.29 17.15 -32.79
CA ASN A 4 5.52 16.64 -32.21
C ASN A 4 5.65 17.03 -30.71
N ASP A 5 5.24 18.25 -30.34
CA ASP A 5 5.20 18.67 -28.93
C ASP A 5 4.21 17.85 -28.14
N TYR A 6 3.05 17.51 -28.73
CA TYR A 6 2.03 16.69 -28.10
C TYR A 6 2.49 15.23 -27.91
N ILE A 7 3.15 14.66 -28.95
CA ILE A 7 3.71 13.30 -28.87
C ILE A 7 4.84 13.23 -27.84
N SER A 8 5.71 14.27 -27.77
CA SER A 8 6.76 14.35 -26.76
C SER A 8 6.20 14.43 -25.34
N ASP A 9 5.20 15.28 -25.13
CA ASP A 9 4.52 15.42 -23.83
C ASP A 9 3.78 14.13 -23.39
N LEU A 10 3.23 13.38 -24.36
CA LEU A 10 2.66 12.06 -24.10
C LEU A 10 3.74 11.01 -23.79
N ALA A 11 4.84 11.01 -24.53
CA ALA A 11 5.94 10.07 -24.30
C ALA A 11 6.58 10.27 -22.93
N ASP A 12 6.71 11.53 -22.48
CA ASP A 12 7.24 11.85 -21.16
C ASP A 12 6.28 11.45 -20.01
N LYS A 13 4.99 11.27 -20.31
CA LYS A 13 3.96 10.83 -19.34
C LYS A 13 3.78 9.32 -19.30
N ILE A 14 4.30 8.59 -20.29
CA ILE A 14 4.27 7.12 -20.28
C ILE A 14 5.39 6.64 -19.37
N PRO A 15 5.09 5.99 -18.23
CA PRO A 15 6.13 5.47 -17.37
C PRO A 15 6.94 4.43 -18.15
N ILE A 16 8.23 4.69 -18.31
CA ILE A 16 9.17 3.72 -18.84
C ILE A 16 9.41 2.69 -17.73
N PHE A 17 8.79 1.53 -17.85
CA PHE A 17 9.08 0.44 -16.94
C PHE A 17 10.47 -0.11 -17.24
N GLN A 18 11.31 -0.10 -16.22
CA GLN A 18 12.62 -0.75 -16.30
C GLN A 18 12.43 -2.25 -16.04
N ASP A 19 13.38 -3.08 -16.48
CA ASP A 19 13.32 -4.53 -16.30
C ASP A 19 13.25 -4.95 -14.82
N ASP A 20 13.69 -4.09 -13.89
CA ASP A 20 13.67 -4.29 -12.44
C ASP A 20 12.49 -3.61 -11.73
N THR A 21 11.57 -2.98 -12.46
CA THR A 21 10.36 -2.38 -11.88
C THR A 21 9.50 -3.45 -11.20
N ALA A 22 9.30 -3.33 -9.91
CA ALA A 22 8.44 -4.22 -9.16
C ALA A 22 7.00 -3.73 -9.12
N PHE A 23 6.06 -4.68 -9.03
CA PHE A 23 4.63 -4.42 -8.96
C PHE A 23 4.09 -4.85 -7.59
N TRP A 24 3.38 -3.96 -6.93
CA TRP A 24 2.87 -4.15 -5.58
C TRP A 24 1.37 -3.92 -5.53
N MET A 25 0.64 -4.84 -4.94
CA MET A 25 -0.78 -4.62 -4.68
C MET A 25 -0.97 -4.06 -3.28
N ILE A 26 -1.71 -2.97 -3.18
CA ILE A 26 -2.09 -2.30 -1.94
C ILE A 26 -3.60 -2.33 -1.80
N ARG A 27 -4.10 -2.97 -0.73
CA ARG A 27 -5.53 -2.96 -0.42
C ARG A 27 -5.89 -1.84 0.54
N THR A 28 -7.00 -1.20 0.29
CA THR A 28 -7.47 -0.01 0.98
C THR A 28 -8.54 -0.30 2.05
N LYS A 29 -8.40 -1.43 2.75
CA LYS A 29 -9.37 -1.90 3.75
C LYS A 29 -10.82 -1.94 3.20
N GLY A 30 -11.02 -2.76 2.16
CA GLY A 30 -12.32 -2.90 1.51
C GLY A 30 -12.79 -1.67 0.74
N GLY A 31 -11.88 -0.78 0.35
CA GLY A 31 -12.18 0.46 -0.36
C GLY A 31 -12.25 1.70 0.51
N ASN A 32 -12.26 1.57 1.85
CA ASN A 32 -12.47 2.70 2.76
C ASN A 32 -11.44 3.84 2.61
N PHE A 33 -10.19 3.50 2.26
CA PHE A 33 -9.13 4.50 2.09
C PHE A 33 -8.77 4.76 0.63
N TYR A 34 -9.50 4.20 -0.32
CA TYR A 34 -9.18 4.32 -1.74
C TYR A 34 -9.14 5.77 -2.22
N ASP A 35 -10.25 6.48 -2.04
CA ASP A 35 -10.37 7.87 -2.48
C ASP A 35 -9.41 8.81 -1.73
N GLU A 36 -9.12 8.50 -0.45
CA GLU A 36 -8.17 9.26 0.33
C GLU A 36 -6.75 9.08 -0.20
N PHE A 37 -6.35 7.85 -0.51
CA PHE A 37 -5.02 7.57 -1.06
C PHE A 37 -4.79 8.33 -2.36
N LEU A 38 -5.78 8.33 -3.26
CA LEU A 38 -5.67 9.02 -4.53
C LEU A 38 -5.69 10.55 -4.35
N ARG A 39 -6.61 11.06 -3.54
CA ARG A 39 -6.74 12.52 -3.30
C ARG A 39 -5.50 13.13 -2.67
N ASN A 40 -4.89 12.43 -1.73
CA ASN A 40 -3.74 12.93 -0.98
C ASN A 40 -2.40 12.37 -1.51
N SER A 41 -2.41 11.69 -2.65
CA SER A 41 -1.24 11.18 -3.36
C SER A 41 -0.30 10.34 -2.47
N TYR A 42 -0.87 9.41 -1.70
CA TYR A 42 -0.09 8.43 -0.92
C TYR A 42 -0.75 7.06 -0.85
N ILE A 43 0.04 6.06 -0.52
CA ILE A 43 -0.41 4.73 -0.08
C ILE A 43 0.07 4.48 1.34
N ALA A 44 -0.67 3.68 2.10
CA ALA A 44 -0.31 3.37 3.49
C ALA A 44 -0.66 1.93 3.87
N ILE A 45 0.06 1.43 4.88
CA ILE A 45 -0.25 0.15 5.54
C ILE A 45 -0.35 0.32 7.04
N GLY A 46 -1.14 -0.54 7.68
CA GLY A 46 -1.31 -0.57 9.12
C GLY A 46 -0.08 -1.01 9.90
N TRP A 47 -0.32 -1.57 11.10
CA TRP A 47 0.72 -1.96 12.07
C TRP A 47 1.60 -0.78 12.49
N ASN A 48 0.99 0.32 12.94
CA ASN A 48 1.70 1.53 13.36
C ASN A 48 2.73 1.28 14.47
N TYR A 49 2.50 0.27 15.33
CA TYR A 49 3.47 -0.18 16.31
C TYR A 49 4.83 -0.54 15.69
N LEU A 50 4.84 -1.08 14.47
CA LEU A 50 6.05 -1.38 13.70
C LEU A 50 6.47 -0.16 12.87
N SER A 51 6.76 0.97 13.54
CA SER A 51 7.32 2.15 12.89
C SER A 51 8.70 1.86 12.29
N LYS A 52 9.18 2.71 11.41
CA LYS A 52 10.53 2.55 10.84
C LYS A 52 11.59 2.53 11.93
N SER A 53 11.52 3.47 12.90
CA SER A 53 12.46 3.51 14.02
C SER A 53 12.46 2.23 14.86
N LYS A 54 11.30 1.63 15.08
CA LYS A 54 11.16 0.36 15.80
C LYS A 54 11.77 -0.80 15.01
N LEU A 55 11.56 -0.85 13.70
CA LEU A 55 12.15 -1.86 12.82
C LEU A 55 13.67 -1.72 12.74
N ASP A 56 14.20 -0.49 12.75
CA ASP A 56 15.65 -0.23 12.72
C ASP A 56 16.35 -0.60 14.03
N SER A 57 15.68 -0.41 15.17
CA SER A 57 16.30 -0.52 16.50
C SER A 57 16.11 -1.86 17.18
N THR A 58 15.25 -2.75 16.65
CA THR A 58 14.85 -3.98 17.35
C THR A 58 15.02 -5.21 16.46
N LEU A 59 15.70 -6.23 16.98
CA LEU A 59 15.87 -7.49 16.26
C LEU A 59 14.51 -8.18 16.04
N GLU A 60 14.35 -8.86 14.91
CA GLU A 60 13.09 -9.53 14.55
C GLU A 60 12.58 -10.49 15.65
N GLY A 61 13.48 -11.23 16.29
CA GLY A 61 13.12 -12.13 17.39
C GLY A 61 12.50 -11.37 18.58
N GLN A 62 13.06 -10.21 18.92
CA GLN A 62 12.52 -9.35 19.99
C GLN A 62 11.17 -8.76 19.58
N LEU A 63 11.03 -8.30 18.33
CA LEU A 63 9.75 -7.81 17.81
C LEU A 63 8.67 -8.90 17.88
N ARG A 64 9.00 -10.14 17.57
CA ARG A 64 8.07 -11.27 17.67
C ARG A 64 7.63 -11.51 19.11
N GLU A 65 8.56 -11.46 20.08
CA GLU A 65 8.22 -11.59 21.50
C GLU A 65 7.34 -10.44 22.00
N GLU A 66 7.68 -9.21 21.66
CA GLU A 66 6.87 -8.05 22.03
C GLU A 66 5.44 -8.14 21.45
N LEU A 67 5.30 -8.58 20.19
CA LEU A 67 3.99 -8.74 19.56
C LEU A 67 3.14 -9.86 20.15
N LYS A 68 3.74 -10.87 20.80
CA LYS A 68 2.99 -11.90 21.53
C LYS A 68 2.16 -11.32 22.68
N HIS A 69 2.67 -10.29 23.30
CA HIS A 69 2.00 -9.59 24.44
C HIS A 69 0.99 -8.52 23.98
N THR A 70 0.88 -8.32 22.67
CA THR A 70 -0.13 -7.48 22.06
C THR A 70 -1.29 -8.36 21.55
N LYS A 71 -2.34 -7.76 21.01
CA LYS A 71 -3.44 -8.53 20.40
C LYS A 71 -3.10 -9.21 19.07
N TYR A 72 -1.86 -9.12 18.59
CA TYR A 72 -1.44 -9.85 17.41
C TYR A 72 -1.05 -11.27 17.78
N PRO A 73 -1.90 -12.29 17.46
CA PRO A 73 -1.55 -13.67 17.71
C PRO A 73 -0.21 -14.01 17.05
N GLU A 74 0.57 -14.85 17.67
CA GLU A 74 1.94 -15.22 17.23
C GLU A 74 2.04 -15.55 15.73
N LYS A 75 1.04 -16.27 15.19
CA LYS A 75 0.96 -16.58 13.75
C LYS A 75 0.86 -15.36 12.84
N ASN A 76 0.40 -14.22 13.33
CA ASN A 76 0.24 -12.99 12.57
C ASN A 76 1.41 -12.03 12.76
N ALA A 77 2.21 -12.18 13.82
CA ALA A 77 3.36 -11.31 14.10
C ALA A 77 4.39 -11.34 12.96
N GLY A 78 4.77 -12.53 12.49
CA GLY A 78 5.69 -12.66 11.36
C GLY A 78 5.17 -12.02 10.07
N THR A 79 3.86 -12.13 9.83
CA THR A 79 3.23 -11.48 8.67
C THR A 79 3.28 -9.96 8.79
N ALA A 80 2.98 -9.41 9.97
CA ALA A 80 3.02 -7.98 10.23
C ALA A 80 4.43 -7.40 10.06
N ILE A 81 5.43 -8.06 10.67
CA ILE A 81 6.85 -7.69 10.56
C ILE A 81 7.30 -7.76 9.10
N GLY A 82 7.06 -8.88 8.42
CA GLY A 82 7.47 -9.08 7.04
C GLY A 82 6.86 -8.06 6.07
N LYS A 83 5.58 -7.69 6.24
CA LYS A 83 4.93 -6.67 5.42
C LYS A 83 5.42 -5.27 5.74
N SER A 84 5.64 -4.94 7.02
CA SER A 84 6.21 -3.67 7.42
C SER A 84 7.61 -3.50 6.84
N ASN A 85 8.47 -4.52 6.92
CA ASN A 85 9.80 -4.50 6.33
C ASN A 85 9.76 -4.32 4.80
N ARG A 86 8.88 -5.06 4.10
CA ARG A 86 8.72 -4.89 2.65
C ARG A 86 8.31 -3.47 2.29
N PHE A 87 7.33 -2.93 2.98
CA PHE A 87 6.82 -1.59 2.70
C PHE A 87 7.86 -0.50 2.94
N VAL A 88 8.66 -0.64 4.01
CA VAL A 88 9.67 0.34 4.38
C VAL A 88 10.94 0.22 3.55
N TYR A 89 11.45 -1.02 3.34
CA TYR A 89 12.80 -1.22 2.82
C TYR A 89 12.87 -1.90 1.44
N THR A 90 11.86 -2.73 1.08
CA THR A 90 11.91 -3.48 -0.19
C THR A 90 11.29 -2.72 -1.34
N ILE A 91 10.15 -2.07 -1.11
CA ILE A 91 9.52 -1.21 -2.12
C ILE A 91 10.44 -0.04 -2.41
N LYS A 92 10.70 0.21 -3.69
CA LYS A 92 11.54 1.29 -4.16
C LYS A 92 10.72 2.40 -4.80
N SER A 93 11.30 3.59 -4.88
CA SER A 93 10.79 4.65 -5.75
C SER A 93 10.84 4.17 -7.21
N ASN A 94 9.81 4.49 -7.98
CA ASN A 94 9.51 4.03 -9.34
C ASN A 94 8.97 2.60 -9.46
N ASP A 95 8.78 1.86 -8.36
CA ASP A 95 7.91 0.67 -8.40
C ASP A 95 6.46 1.09 -8.68
N ILE A 96 5.63 0.13 -9.08
CA ILE A 96 4.22 0.36 -9.42
C ILE A 96 3.31 -0.19 -8.33
N ALA A 97 2.39 0.65 -7.87
CA ALA A 97 1.30 0.24 -7.00
C ALA A 97 0.02 -0.05 -7.80
N LEU A 98 -0.60 -1.20 -7.52
CA LEU A 98 -1.99 -1.48 -7.82
C LEU A 98 -2.80 -1.22 -6.55
N ILE A 99 -3.50 -0.11 -6.50
CA ILE A 99 -4.30 0.33 -5.35
C ILE A 99 -5.72 -0.20 -5.55
N VAL A 100 -6.15 -1.10 -4.66
CA VAL A 100 -7.41 -1.83 -4.86
C VAL A 100 -8.49 -1.28 -3.96
N GLY A 101 -9.53 -0.72 -4.58
CA GLY A 101 -10.79 -0.30 -3.94
C GLY A 101 -11.82 -1.44 -3.87
N SER A 102 -13.08 -1.09 -3.69
CA SER A 102 -14.20 -2.04 -3.70
C SER A 102 -14.54 -2.54 -5.11
N ASN A 103 -14.62 -1.64 -6.08
CA ASN A 103 -14.95 -1.91 -7.47
C ASN A 103 -13.99 -1.27 -8.47
N ARG A 104 -12.97 -0.54 -7.99
CA ARG A 104 -11.97 0.18 -8.79
C ARG A 104 -10.56 -0.24 -8.41
N VAL A 105 -9.64 -0.07 -9.36
CA VAL A 105 -8.21 -0.22 -9.17
C VAL A 105 -7.50 0.97 -9.81
N ALA A 106 -6.53 1.53 -9.09
CA ALA A 106 -5.65 2.56 -9.61
C ALA A 106 -4.23 2.02 -9.77
N PHE A 107 -3.55 2.48 -10.82
CA PHE A 107 -2.13 2.26 -11.05
C PHE A 107 -1.40 3.55 -10.73
N ALA A 108 -0.35 3.45 -9.94
CA ALA A 108 0.43 4.61 -9.54
C ALA A 108 1.92 4.28 -9.44
N ILE A 109 2.77 5.24 -9.77
CA ILE A 109 4.21 5.17 -9.49
C ILE A 109 4.40 5.41 -8.00
N ILE A 110 5.15 4.54 -7.35
CA ILE A 110 5.49 4.68 -5.93
C ILE A 110 6.70 5.63 -5.80
N GLY A 111 6.60 6.56 -4.86
CA GLY A 111 7.68 7.47 -4.49
C GLY A 111 8.28 7.14 -3.13
N GLU A 112 8.78 8.18 -2.48
CA GLU A 112 9.51 8.08 -1.23
C GLU A 112 8.64 7.65 -0.05
N TYR A 113 9.30 6.99 0.91
CA TYR A 113 8.71 6.65 2.20
C TYR A 113 8.67 7.88 3.10
N PHE A 114 7.57 8.05 3.83
CA PHE A 114 7.44 9.03 4.91
C PHE A 114 6.50 8.50 6.00
N GLU A 115 6.53 9.11 7.17
CA GLU A 115 5.58 8.80 8.22
C GLU A 115 4.48 9.86 8.26
N GLY A 116 3.25 9.40 8.46
CA GLY A 116 2.09 10.25 8.63
C GLY A 116 2.06 10.91 10.00
N ASP A 117 1.03 11.71 10.25
CA ASP A 117 0.84 12.43 11.49
C ASP A 117 0.72 11.47 12.68
N PRO A 118 1.58 11.58 13.71
CA PRO A 118 1.50 10.76 14.93
C PRO A 118 0.20 10.92 15.71
N ASP A 119 -0.47 12.06 15.63
CA ASP A 119 -1.74 12.29 16.33
C ASP A 119 -2.85 11.38 15.81
N MET A 120 -2.80 11.01 14.55
CA MET A 120 -3.69 9.99 13.97
C MET A 120 -3.44 8.59 14.55
N CYS A 121 -2.26 8.37 15.14
CA CYS A 121 -1.86 7.10 15.75
C CYS A 121 -2.57 6.81 17.07
N THR A 122 -3.00 7.82 17.80
CA THR A 122 -3.67 7.65 19.11
C THR A 122 -4.97 6.89 18.95
N VAL A 123 -5.75 7.26 17.94
CA VAL A 123 -6.99 6.57 17.58
C VAL A 123 -6.72 5.11 17.20
N THR A 124 -5.65 4.87 16.45
CA THR A 124 -5.30 3.51 16.03
C THR A 124 -4.81 2.64 17.19
N ARG A 125 -4.09 3.19 18.17
CA ARG A 125 -3.67 2.45 19.37
C ARG A 125 -4.86 1.99 20.19
N GLU A 126 -5.84 2.84 20.40
CA GLU A 126 -7.09 2.46 21.07
C GLU A 126 -7.82 1.38 20.28
N LEU A 127 -7.88 1.49 18.97
CA LEU A 127 -8.48 0.51 18.08
C LEU A 127 -7.71 -0.81 18.05
N GLU A 128 -6.40 -0.77 18.12
CA GLU A 128 -5.55 -1.95 18.19
C GLU A 128 -5.61 -2.65 19.54
N VAL A 129 -5.83 -1.93 20.62
CA VAL A 129 -5.97 -2.47 22.00
C VAL A 129 -7.35 -3.05 22.24
N HIS A 130 -8.40 -2.50 21.66
CA HIS A 130 -9.78 -2.94 21.88
C HIS A 130 -10.29 -3.75 20.69
N SER A 131 -10.06 -5.06 20.70
CA SER A 131 -10.40 -6.01 19.63
C SER A 131 -11.88 -6.09 19.22
N GLN A 132 -12.76 -5.33 19.87
CA GLN A 132 -14.20 -5.32 19.61
C GLN A 132 -14.67 -4.21 18.67
N ILE A 133 -13.78 -3.37 18.20
CA ILE A 133 -14.18 -2.22 17.40
C ILE A 133 -13.84 -2.48 15.92
N GLU A 134 -14.54 -3.37 15.27
CA GLU A 134 -14.44 -3.60 13.82
C GLU A 134 -15.29 -2.62 12.97
N THR A 135 -16.13 -1.82 13.60
CA THR A 135 -16.99 -0.85 12.92
C THR A 135 -16.49 0.56 13.17
N HIS A 136 -15.42 0.98 12.45
CA HIS A 136 -14.83 2.27 12.76
C HIS A 136 -15.11 3.31 11.70
N THR A 137 -15.83 4.31 12.13
CA THR A 137 -15.73 5.68 11.62
C THR A 137 -14.47 6.31 12.20
N TYR A 138 -13.40 6.34 11.42
CA TYR A 138 -12.27 7.20 11.72
C TYR A 138 -12.73 8.65 11.68
N PRO A 139 -12.30 9.52 12.62
CA PRO A 139 -12.63 10.94 12.55
C PRO A 139 -12.29 11.49 11.16
N GLY A 140 -13.28 12.02 10.46
CA GLY A 140 -13.11 12.59 9.12
C GLY A 140 -12.82 11.58 8.00
N ASN A 141 -13.01 10.26 8.21
CA ASN A 141 -12.62 9.21 7.26
C ASN A 141 -11.12 9.20 6.90
N ALA A 142 -10.27 9.83 7.71
CA ALA A 142 -8.84 9.87 7.47
C ALA A 142 -8.18 8.51 7.76
N CYS A 143 -7.24 8.11 6.93
CA CYS A 143 -6.48 6.89 7.14
C CYS A 143 -5.49 7.05 8.32
N PRO A 144 -5.62 6.23 9.38
CA PRO A 144 -4.80 6.36 10.59
C PRO A 144 -3.42 5.70 10.45
N TYR A 145 -3.06 5.19 9.26
CA TYR A 145 -1.81 4.48 9.06
C TYR A 145 -0.64 5.45 8.91
N LEU A 146 0.41 5.22 9.71
CA LEU A 146 1.59 6.07 9.73
C LEU A 146 2.59 5.75 8.62
N LYS A 147 2.80 4.47 8.33
CA LYS A 147 3.71 4.07 7.26
C LYS A 147 3.11 4.43 5.91
N ARG A 148 3.69 5.42 5.24
CA ARG A 148 3.20 5.99 3.99
C ARG A 148 4.29 6.05 2.93
N ARG A 149 3.87 5.99 1.67
CA ARG A 149 4.69 6.32 0.51
C ARG A 149 3.92 7.25 -0.39
N SER A 150 4.60 8.25 -0.93
CA SER A 150 4.01 9.11 -1.95
C SER A 150 3.71 8.31 -3.22
N ILE A 151 2.73 8.77 -3.99
CA ILE A 151 2.40 8.17 -5.28
C ILE A 151 2.13 9.24 -6.32
N GLN A 152 2.36 8.87 -7.58
CA GLN A 152 1.88 9.60 -8.74
C GLN A 152 0.90 8.71 -9.50
N LEU A 153 -0.37 9.12 -9.57
CA LEU A 153 -1.42 8.38 -10.27
C LEU A 153 -1.10 8.29 -11.77
N ILE A 154 -1.18 7.09 -12.33
CA ILE A 154 -1.07 6.83 -13.77
C ILE A 154 -2.46 6.74 -14.39
N SER A 155 -3.29 5.83 -13.86
CA SER A 155 -4.60 5.51 -14.42
C SER A 155 -5.51 4.86 -13.38
N GLU A 156 -6.80 4.88 -13.64
CA GLU A 156 -7.84 4.25 -12.83
C GLU A 156 -8.79 3.46 -13.72
N TYR A 157 -9.21 2.28 -13.28
CA TYR A 157 -10.10 1.38 -14.00
C TYR A 157 -11.16 0.79 -13.07
N GLU A 158 -12.31 0.47 -13.63
CA GLU A 158 -13.26 -0.44 -13.00
C GLU A 158 -12.66 -1.85 -12.97
N ILE A 159 -12.84 -2.59 -11.88
CA ILE A 159 -12.34 -3.98 -11.76
C ILE A 159 -12.90 -4.87 -12.89
N SER A 160 -14.12 -4.59 -13.36
CA SER A 160 -14.75 -5.26 -14.49
C SER A 160 -14.03 -5.09 -15.83
N GLN A 161 -13.20 -4.06 -15.97
CA GLN A 161 -12.44 -3.75 -17.20
C GLN A 161 -11.09 -4.46 -17.25
N LEU A 162 -10.67 -5.07 -16.14
CA LEU A 162 -9.38 -5.71 -16.03
C LEU A 162 -9.32 -7.01 -16.86
N SER A 163 -8.12 -7.31 -17.35
CA SER A 163 -7.87 -8.60 -17.98
C SER A 163 -8.18 -9.76 -17.02
N PRO A 164 -8.62 -10.94 -17.50
CA PRO A 164 -8.91 -12.09 -16.65
C PRO A 164 -7.74 -12.52 -15.77
N VAL A 165 -6.52 -12.32 -16.22
CA VAL A 165 -5.29 -12.64 -15.46
C VAL A 165 -5.15 -11.71 -14.28
N LEU A 166 -5.28 -10.40 -14.50
CA LEU A 166 -5.17 -9.39 -13.46
C LEU A 166 -6.33 -9.50 -12.46
N PHE A 167 -7.53 -9.72 -12.93
CA PHE A 167 -8.69 -9.98 -12.08
C PHE A 167 -8.47 -11.18 -11.14
N LYS A 168 -7.96 -12.31 -11.66
CA LYS A 168 -7.63 -13.49 -10.84
C LYS A 168 -6.52 -13.20 -9.84
N CYS A 169 -5.53 -12.39 -10.22
CA CYS A 169 -4.46 -11.96 -9.34
C CYS A 169 -5.02 -11.17 -8.16
N LEU A 170 -5.89 -10.19 -8.41
CA LEU A 170 -6.56 -9.40 -7.36
C LEU A 170 -7.43 -10.27 -6.46
N ALA A 171 -8.19 -11.21 -7.03
CA ALA A 171 -9.09 -12.07 -6.28
C ALA A 171 -8.37 -13.05 -5.33
N ARG A 172 -7.17 -13.51 -5.69
CA ARG A 172 -6.38 -14.47 -4.90
C ARG A 172 -5.59 -13.84 -3.75
N ASN A 173 -5.23 -12.57 -3.89
CA ASN A 173 -4.39 -11.88 -2.93
C ASN A 173 -5.24 -11.05 -1.96
N HIS A 174 -5.64 -11.63 -0.83
CA HIS A 174 -6.45 -10.95 0.20
C HIS A 174 -5.65 -10.12 1.20
N HIS A 175 -4.35 -10.05 1.02
CA HIS A 175 -3.47 -9.33 1.93
C HIS A 175 -3.44 -7.82 1.67
N SER A 176 -3.19 -7.02 2.72
CA SER A 176 -3.05 -5.56 2.62
C SER A 176 -1.91 -5.11 1.71
N LEU A 177 -0.83 -5.89 1.65
CA LEU A 177 0.32 -5.72 0.78
C LEU A 177 0.68 -7.07 0.15
N SER A 178 0.81 -7.12 -1.16
CA SER A 178 1.24 -8.31 -1.90
C SER A 178 2.24 -7.93 -3.00
N ASP A 179 3.24 -8.77 -3.15
CA ASP A 179 4.18 -8.72 -4.26
C ASP A 179 3.53 -9.34 -5.50
N LEU A 180 3.53 -8.62 -6.60
CA LEU A 180 3.00 -9.03 -7.88
C LEU A 180 4.08 -9.23 -8.95
N HIS A 181 5.35 -9.29 -8.56
CA HIS A 181 6.47 -9.37 -9.51
C HIS A 181 6.30 -10.53 -10.52
N SER A 182 5.81 -11.68 -10.09
CA SER A 182 5.53 -12.81 -10.99
C SER A 182 4.44 -12.52 -12.02
N TYR A 183 3.62 -11.50 -11.84
CA TYR A 183 2.56 -11.06 -12.74
C TYR A 183 2.94 -9.84 -13.58
N GLY A 184 4.10 -9.22 -13.32
CA GLY A 184 4.52 -7.97 -13.97
C GLY A 184 4.50 -8.03 -15.49
N LYS A 185 4.90 -9.15 -16.09
CA LYS A 185 4.86 -9.38 -17.54
C LYS A 185 3.44 -9.37 -18.14
N ASN A 186 2.41 -9.51 -17.31
CA ASN A 186 0.99 -9.52 -17.73
C ASN A 186 0.28 -8.20 -17.39
N ILE A 187 0.97 -7.28 -16.72
CA ILE A 187 0.48 -5.93 -16.41
C ILE A 187 0.97 -5.04 -17.56
N GLN A 188 0.27 -5.10 -18.69
CA GLN A 188 0.42 -4.12 -19.75
C GLN A 188 -0.53 -2.96 -19.44
N LEU A 189 0.02 -1.80 -19.19
CA LEU A 189 -0.70 -0.54 -19.01
C LEU A 189 -0.97 0.09 -20.38
#